data_b8391c4361b1ac494a829c3c5250eff4
#
_entry.id   b8391c4361b1ac494a829c3c5250eff4
#
_cell.length_a   1.000
_cell.length_b   1.000
_cell.length_c   1.000
_cell.angle_alpha   90.00
_cell.angle_beta   90.00
_cell.angle_gamma   90.00
#
_symmetry.space_group_name_H-M   'P 1'
#
loop_
_entity.id
_entity.type
_entity.pdbx_description
1 polymer ?
#
loop_
_entity_poly.entity_id
_entity_poly.type
_entity_poly.pdbx_seq_one_letter_code
_entity_poly.pdbx_strand_id
1 'polypeptide(L)'
;MQFLFGGYSWLTKEFRLWTIHYGEGERFQAREALTFHERLQKVAFIGDWARKFRGKLNRKLSEGEGHVYLEPLRLLAEELQDADPNGTIGGPPQLIRVTQHMNTRPLCVRSKDEDTLFGRPLFEYENTDYWIVDPFTGEHFKPRKYGNRISDERNDRNGTVDVTNTEE
;
A
#
# COMPACT_ATOMS: atom_id res chain seq x y z
N MET A 1 3.83 -18.69 -16.45
CA MET A 1 3.71 -18.48 -14.99
C MET A 1 4.83 -17.57 -14.54
N GLN A 2 4.54 -16.61 -13.66
CA GLN A 2 5.52 -15.61 -13.20
C GLN A 2 5.44 -15.44 -11.69
N PHE A 3 6.59 -15.24 -11.05
CA PHE A 3 6.70 -14.98 -9.61
C PHE A 3 7.65 -13.82 -9.35
N LEU A 4 7.43 -13.10 -8.25
CA LEU A 4 8.41 -12.21 -7.65
C LEU A 4 9.02 -12.91 -6.44
N PHE A 5 10.33 -12.82 -6.34
CA PHE A 5 11.08 -13.27 -5.18
C PHE A 5 12.02 -12.15 -4.74
N GLY A 6 12.02 -11.83 -3.46
CA GLY A 6 12.86 -10.78 -2.94
C GLY A 6 13.19 -10.97 -1.46
N GLY A 7 14.29 -10.35 -1.05
CA GLY A 7 14.72 -10.40 0.34
C GLY A 7 15.99 -9.61 0.58
N TYR A 8 16.39 -9.53 1.84
CA TYR A 8 17.63 -8.88 2.25
C TYR A 8 18.79 -9.88 2.27
N SER A 9 19.84 -9.57 1.54
CA SER A 9 21.09 -10.34 1.55
C SER A 9 22.01 -9.81 2.65
N TRP A 10 22.27 -10.62 3.66
CA TRP A 10 23.22 -10.29 4.73
C TRP A 10 24.67 -10.26 4.24
N LEU A 11 24.96 -10.98 3.15
CA LEU A 11 26.28 -11.02 2.55
C LEU A 11 26.63 -9.71 1.85
N THR A 12 25.70 -9.21 1.02
CA THR A 12 25.88 -7.95 0.27
C THR A 12 25.30 -6.74 0.99
N LYS A 13 24.58 -6.96 2.10
CA LYS A 13 23.89 -5.93 2.90
C LYS A 13 22.93 -5.07 2.08
N GLU A 14 22.21 -5.68 1.16
CA GLU A 14 21.25 -5.02 0.28
C GLU A 14 19.99 -5.86 0.06
N PHE A 15 18.88 -5.19 -0.29
CA PHE A 15 17.70 -5.86 -0.80
C PHE A 15 17.93 -6.31 -2.24
N ARG A 16 17.58 -7.57 -2.52
CA ARG A 16 17.61 -8.14 -3.86
C ARG A 16 16.24 -8.60 -4.28
N LEU A 17 15.92 -8.46 -5.56
CA LEU A 17 14.62 -8.75 -6.11
C LEU A 17 14.79 -9.47 -7.45
N TRP A 18 14.05 -10.56 -7.64
CA TRP A 18 14.08 -11.36 -8.86
C TRP A 18 12.69 -11.56 -9.41
N THR A 19 12.59 -11.57 -10.72
CA THR A 19 11.44 -12.12 -11.45
C THR A 19 11.80 -13.53 -11.88
N ILE A 20 10.93 -14.47 -11.60
CA ILE A 20 11.07 -15.86 -11.96
C ILE A 20 9.98 -16.18 -13.00
N HIS A 21 10.39 -16.65 -14.16
CA HIS A 21 9.51 -17.02 -15.25
C HIS A 21 9.61 -18.50 -15.51
N TYR A 22 8.48 -19.16 -15.70
CA TYR A 22 8.42 -20.48 -16.29
C TYR A 22 8.09 -20.31 -17.77
N GLY A 23 9.02 -20.64 -18.64
CA GLY A 23 8.94 -20.36 -20.06
C GLY A 23 9.16 -21.60 -20.94
N GLU A 24 9.39 -21.35 -22.20
CA GLU A 24 9.70 -22.36 -23.20
C GLU A 24 10.92 -23.19 -22.78
N GLY A 25 10.81 -24.51 -22.90
CA GLY A 25 11.87 -25.45 -22.49
C GLY A 25 11.71 -25.99 -21.07
N GLU A 26 10.51 -25.84 -20.46
CA GLU A 26 10.18 -26.44 -19.14
C GLU A 26 11.16 -26.10 -18.00
N ARG A 27 11.72 -24.89 -18.02
CA ARG A 27 12.69 -24.42 -17.02
C ARG A 27 12.27 -23.10 -16.42
N PHE A 28 12.57 -22.97 -15.14
CA PHE A 28 12.50 -21.69 -14.44
C PHE A 28 13.72 -20.82 -14.80
N GLN A 29 13.47 -19.59 -15.18
CA GLN A 29 14.49 -18.57 -15.42
C GLN A 29 14.33 -17.46 -14.40
N ALA A 30 15.37 -17.19 -13.63
CA ALA A 30 15.42 -16.09 -12.70
C ALA A 30 16.18 -14.90 -13.32
N ARG A 31 15.59 -13.72 -13.23
CA ARG A 31 16.24 -12.47 -13.65
C ARG A 31 16.23 -11.51 -12.48
N GLU A 32 17.41 -11.03 -12.11
CA GLU A 32 17.52 -10.01 -11.07
C GLU A 32 16.98 -8.66 -11.59
N ALA A 33 16.22 -7.97 -10.74
CA ALA A 33 15.78 -6.62 -11.04
C ALA A 33 16.98 -5.67 -10.96
N LEU A 34 17.24 -4.99 -12.06
CA LEU A 34 18.25 -3.94 -12.14
C LEU A 34 17.67 -2.62 -11.63
N THR A 35 18.54 -1.62 -11.51
CA THR A 35 18.14 -0.26 -11.22
C THR A 35 17.08 0.19 -12.24
N PHE A 36 15.93 0.58 -11.74
CA PHE A 36 14.81 0.99 -12.58
C PHE A 36 14.88 2.46 -12.97
N HIS A 37 15.21 3.30 -11.99
CA HIS A 37 15.31 4.74 -12.14
C HIS A 37 16.30 5.27 -11.11
N GLU A 38 16.99 6.38 -11.38
CA GLU A 38 17.96 6.98 -10.44
C GLU A 38 17.37 7.29 -9.06
N ARG A 39 16.08 7.66 -9.04
CA ARG A 39 15.33 7.98 -7.82
C ARG A 39 14.70 6.76 -7.14
N LEU A 40 14.55 5.63 -7.84
CA LEU A 40 13.90 4.42 -7.34
C LEU A 40 14.69 3.18 -7.82
N GLN A 41 15.50 2.63 -6.93
CA GLN A 41 16.56 1.68 -7.30
C GLN A 41 16.06 0.39 -7.95
N LYS A 42 15.34 -0.45 -7.22
CA LYS A 42 14.95 -1.78 -7.70
C LYS A 42 13.43 -1.93 -7.69
N VAL A 43 12.85 -2.09 -8.86
CA VAL A 43 11.42 -2.35 -9.02
C VAL A 43 11.25 -3.49 -10.00
N ALA A 44 10.39 -4.44 -9.67
CA ALA A 44 10.01 -5.52 -10.57
C ALA A 44 8.49 -5.57 -10.74
N PHE A 45 8.06 -5.94 -11.91
CA PHE A 45 6.67 -6.00 -12.30
C PHE A 45 6.36 -7.37 -12.85
N ILE A 46 5.22 -7.93 -12.46
CA ILE A 46 4.66 -9.16 -13.03
C ILE A 46 3.18 -8.97 -13.34
N GLY A 47 2.63 -9.84 -14.18
CA GLY A 47 1.24 -9.80 -14.60
C GLY A 47 1.03 -9.11 -15.94
N ASP A 48 -0.21 -9.14 -16.40
CA ASP A 48 -0.60 -8.72 -17.75
C ASP A 48 -0.33 -7.25 -18.03
N TRP A 49 -0.44 -6.42 -17.02
CA TRP A 49 -0.26 -4.97 -17.11
C TRP A 49 1.16 -4.49 -16.79
N ALA A 50 2.07 -5.40 -16.50
CA ALA A 50 3.43 -5.08 -16.06
C ALA A 50 4.15 -4.08 -16.99
N ARG A 51 4.02 -4.27 -18.31
CA ARG A 51 4.65 -3.39 -19.31
C ARG A 51 4.04 -1.98 -19.31
N LYS A 52 2.70 -1.90 -19.31
CA LYS A 52 1.96 -0.62 -19.28
C LYS A 52 2.26 0.16 -18.01
N PHE A 53 2.20 -0.54 -16.86
CA PHE A 53 2.46 0.04 -15.56
C PHE A 53 3.90 0.56 -15.45
N ARG A 54 4.88 -0.22 -15.91
CA ARG A 54 6.29 0.18 -15.95
C ARG A 54 6.48 1.48 -16.76
N GLY A 55 5.84 1.59 -17.91
CA GLY A 55 5.92 2.80 -18.76
C GLY A 55 5.33 4.03 -18.06
N LYS A 56 4.17 3.87 -17.43
CA LYS A 56 3.51 4.96 -16.68
C LYS A 56 4.35 5.42 -15.49
N LEU A 57 4.88 4.46 -14.70
CA LEU A 57 5.71 4.77 -13.54
C LEU A 57 7.00 5.50 -13.94
N ASN A 58 7.68 5.03 -14.99
CA ASN A 58 8.89 5.68 -15.47
C ASN A 58 8.62 7.13 -15.88
N ARG A 59 7.53 7.39 -16.59
CA ARG A 59 7.13 8.74 -16.98
C ARG A 59 6.87 9.63 -15.76
N LYS A 60 6.07 9.17 -14.78
CA LYS A 60 5.80 9.94 -13.54
C LYS A 60 7.06 10.27 -12.76
N LEU A 61 7.98 9.30 -12.63
CA LEU A 61 9.26 9.53 -11.96
C LEU A 61 10.15 10.55 -12.69
N SER A 62 10.10 10.57 -14.03
CA SER A 62 10.84 11.54 -14.84
C SER A 62 10.27 12.97 -14.76
N GLU A 63 8.96 13.10 -14.55
CA GLU A 63 8.28 14.39 -14.34
C GLU A 63 8.67 15.04 -13.00
N GLY A 64 9.26 14.28 -12.09
CA GLY A 64 9.86 14.80 -10.86
C GLY A 64 8.88 15.14 -9.74
N GLU A 65 7.60 14.88 -9.93
CA GLU A 65 6.55 15.15 -8.96
C GLU A 65 6.37 13.99 -7.94
N GLY A 66 6.09 14.35 -6.69
CA GLY A 66 5.64 13.43 -5.64
C GLY A 66 6.72 12.68 -4.86
N HIS A 67 6.26 11.82 -3.98
CA HIS A 67 7.08 10.97 -3.11
C HIS A 67 7.51 9.70 -3.87
N VAL A 68 8.74 9.65 -4.32
CA VAL A 68 9.31 8.59 -5.15
C VAL A 68 8.97 7.16 -4.68
N TYR A 69 9.05 6.91 -3.38
CA TYR A 69 8.78 5.58 -2.82
C TYR A 69 7.29 5.22 -2.77
N LEU A 70 6.41 6.22 -2.83
CA LEU A 70 4.97 6.05 -2.79
C LEU A 70 4.35 5.94 -4.19
N GLU A 71 5.01 6.50 -5.20
CA GLU A 71 4.49 6.54 -6.59
C GLU A 71 4.07 5.16 -7.14
N PRO A 72 4.78 4.05 -6.89
CA PRO A 72 4.30 2.74 -7.32
C PRO A 72 2.94 2.35 -6.72
N LEU A 73 2.74 2.65 -5.42
CA LEU A 73 1.47 2.35 -4.74
C LEU A 73 0.35 3.29 -5.22
N ARG A 74 0.66 4.58 -5.35
CA ARG A 74 -0.28 5.58 -5.85
C ARG A 74 -0.77 5.25 -7.26
N LEU A 75 0.16 4.98 -8.16
CA LEU A 75 -0.17 4.59 -9.53
C LEU A 75 -1.00 3.30 -9.58
N LEU A 76 -0.68 2.31 -8.72
CA LEU A 76 -1.46 1.09 -8.61
C LEU A 76 -2.89 1.39 -8.13
N ALA A 77 -3.05 2.24 -7.13
CA ALA A 77 -4.35 2.64 -6.63
C ALA A 77 -5.18 3.38 -7.70
N GLU A 78 -4.56 4.28 -8.47
CA GLU A 78 -5.19 4.97 -9.62
C GLU A 78 -5.69 3.94 -10.67
N GLU A 79 -4.83 3.02 -11.09
CA GLU A 79 -5.21 2.00 -12.10
C GLU A 79 -6.32 1.06 -11.62
N LEU A 80 -6.36 0.76 -10.32
CA LEU A 80 -7.39 -0.09 -9.74
C LEU A 80 -8.73 0.62 -9.56
N GLN A 81 -8.74 1.95 -9.39
CA GLN A 81 -9.97 2.74 -9.36
C GLN A 81 -10.68 2.77 -10.73
N ASP A 82 -9.88 2.83 -11.79
CA ASP A 82 -10.35 2.89 -13.17
C ASP A 82 -10.46 1.50 -13.82
N ALA A 83 -10.21 0.42 -13.07
CA ALA A 83 -10.20 -0.93 -13.61
C ALA A 83 -11.59 -1.38 -14.06
N ASP A 84 -11.65 -2.02 -15.23
CA ASP A 84 -12.86 -2.68 -15.69
C ASP A 84 -13.26 -3.79 -14.68
N PRO A 85 -14.51 -3.81 -14.20
CA PRO A 85 -14.99 -4.87 -13.29
C PRO A 85 -14.83 -6.29 -13.86
N ASN A 86 -14.81 -6.44 -15.19
CA ASN A 86 -14.60 -7.72 -15.89
C ASN A 86 -13.13 -7.94 -16.28
N GLY A 87 -12.24 -7.04 -15.87
CA GLY A 87 -10.82 -7.12 -16.20
C GLY A 87 -10.05 -8.16 -15.38
N THR A 88 -8.80 -8.39 -15.77
CA THR A 88 -7.88 -9.29 -15.04
C THR A 88 -7.25 -8.65 -13.80
N ILE A 89 -7.45 -7.35 -13.63
CA ILE A 89 -6.94 -6.58 -12.48
C ILE A 89 -8.12 -5.94 -11.77
N GLY A 90 -8.18 -6.09 -10.46
CA GLY A 90 -9.25 -5.51 -9.65
C GLY A 90 -9.01 -5.68 -8.15
N GLY A 91 -9.91 -5.11 -7.37
CA GLY A 91 -9.87 -5.11 -5.92
C GLY A 91 -8.91 -4.06 -5.35
N PRO A 92 -8.94 -3.86 -4.02
CA PRO A 92 -8.05 -2.90 -3.37
C PRO A 92 -6.60 -3.36 -3.39
N PRO A 93 -5.63 -2.42 -3.44
CA PRO A 93 -4.22 -2.75 -3.42
C PRO A 93 -3.82 -3.40 -2.09
N GLN A 94 -2.87 -4.31 -2.16
CA GLN A 94 -2.29 -4.97 -0.99
C GLN A 94 -0.86 -4.48 -0.79
N LEU A 95 -0.52 -4.15 0.44
CA LEU A 95 0.79 -3.61 0.78
C LEU A 95 1.43 -4.40 1.92
N ILE A 96 2.67 -4.84 1.69
CA ILE A 96 3.47 -5.53 2.69
C ILE A 96 4.83 -4.84 2.76
N ARG A 97 5.24 -4.49 3.97
CA ARG A 97 6.59 -3.99 4.25
C ARG A 97 7.49 -5.12 4.72
N VAL A 98 8.63 -5.27 4.07
CA VAL A 98 9.70 -6.20 4.48
C VAL A 98 10.88 -5.38 5.00
N THR A 99 11.39 -5.72 6.18
CA THR A 99 12.55 -5.07 6.77
C THR A 99 13.83 -5.87 6.51
N GLN A 100 15.00 -5.28 6.77
CA GLN A 100 16.28 -5.95 6.67
C GLN A 100 16.41 -7.21 7.56
N HIS A 101 15.60 -7.29 8.63
CA HIS A 101 15.55 -8.48 9.48
C HIS A 101 14.56 -9.54 8.98
N MET A 102 14.09 -9.42 7.73
CA MET A 102 13.10 -10.29 7.10
C MET A 102 11.75 -10.33 7.83
N ASN A 103 11.50 -9.38 8.73
CA ASN A 103 10.19 -9.22 9.33
C ASN A 103 9.24 -8.62 8.30
N THR A 104 8.15 -9.31 8.07
CA THR A 104 7.06 -8.85 7.21
C THR A 104 5.97 -8.21 8.05
N ARG A 105 5.52 -7.03 7.63
CA ARG A 105 4.39 -6.33 8.26
C ARG A 105 3.39 -5.96 7.18
N PRO A 106 2.19 -6.51 7.20
CA PRO A 106 1.10 -6.01 6.38
C PRO A 106 0.78 -4.56 6.77
N LEU A 107 0.35 -3.80 5.79
CA LEU A 107 -0.15 -2.45 5.98
C LEU A 107 -1.57 -2.40 5.43
N CYS A 108 -2.46 -1.72 6.14
CA CYS A 108 -3.76 -1.39 5.60
C CYS A 108 -3.61 -0.30 4.55
N VAL A 109 -4.40 -0.35 3.52
CA VAL A 109 -4.42 0.68 2.48
C VAL A 109 -5.79 1.35 2.49
N ARG A 110 -5.79 2.67 2.53
CA ARG A 110 -7.03 3.44 2.36
C ARG A 110 -7.41 3.46 0.89
N SER A 111 -8.56 2.88 0.59
CA SER A 111 -9.11 2.83 -0.76
C SER A 111 -10.48 3.47 -0.77
N LYS A 112 -10.63 4.60 -1.45
CA LYS A 112 -11.82 5.46 -1.37
C LYS A 112 -12.02 5.89 0.10
N ASP A 113 -13.14 5.53 0.71
CA ASP A 113 -13.44 5.87 2.11
C ASP A 113 -13.28 4.67 3.06
N GLU A 114 -12.73 3.57 2.58
CA GLU A 114 -12.57 2.33 3.33
C GLU A 114 -11.10 1.98 3.54
N ASP A 115 -10.78 1.48 4.74
CA ASP A 115 -9.48 0.89 5.01
C ASP A 115 -9.53 -0.61 4.69
N THR A 116 -8.59 -1.05 3.88
CA THR A 116 -8.53 -2.43 3.39
C THR A 116 -7.28 -3.14 3.88
N LEU A 117 -7.39 -4.43 4.15
CA LEU A 117 -6.28 -5.30 4.52
C LEU A 117 -6.39 -6.61 3.73
N PHE A 118 -5.29 -7.04 3.12
CA PHE A 118 -5.27 -8.25 2.28
C PHE A 118 -6.36 -8.27 1.18
N GLY A 119 -6.64 -7.10 0.61
CA GLY A 119 -7.60 -6.98 -0.49
C GLY A 119 -9.08 -7.01 -0.09
N ARG A 120 -9.40 -6.88 1.20
CA ARG A 120 -10.78 -6.77 1.70
C ARG A 120 -10.95 -5.59 2.64
N PRO A 121 -12.15 -5.01 2.75
CA PRO A 121 -12.45 -4.01 3.75
C PRO A 121 -12.23 -4.52 5.17
N LEU A 122 -11.80 -3.63 6.06
CA LEU A 122 -11.79 -3.88 7.50
C LEU A 122 -13.20 -3.68 8.05
N PHE A 123 -13.68 -4.67 8.82
CA PHE A 123 -14.94 -4.52 9.54
C PHE A 123 -14.79 -3.57 10.73
N GLU A 124 -15.87 -2.89 11.12
CA GLU A 124 -15.85 -1.92 12.22
C GLU A 124 -15.40 -2.50 13.55
N TYR A 125 -15.68 -3.79 13.79
CA TYR A 125 -15.31 -4.50 15.01
C TYR A 125 -13.88 -5.07 14.99
N GLU A 126 -13.18 -5.01 13.86
CA GLU A 126 -11.81 -5.52 13.76
C GLU A 126 -10.84 -4.56 14.40
N ASN A 127 -10.15 -5.05 15.43
CA ASN A 127 -8.94 -4.41 15.95
C ASN A 127 -7.76 -4.83 15.07
N THR A 128 -6.99 -3.86 14.63
CA THR A 128 -5.77 -4.13 13.89
C THR A 128 -4.60 -3.36 14.49
N ASP A 129 -3.44 -4.02 14.55
CA ASP A 129 -2.17 -3.38 14.91
C ASP A 129 -1.40 -2.88 13.67
N TYR A 130 -2.00 -2.96 12.50
CA TYR A 130 -1.37 -2.55 11.25
C TYR A 130 -1.65 -1.08 10.95
N TRP A 131 -0.60 -0.35 10.60
CA TRP A 131 -0.72 1.03 10.15
C TRP A 131 -1.51 1.12 8.86
N ILE A 132 -2.26 2.19 8.71
CA ILE A 132 -3.04 2.50 7.52
C ILE A 132 -2.24 3.51 6.70
N VAL A 133 -2.12 3.28 5.41
CA VAL A 133 -1.44 4.16 4.46
C VAL A 133 -2.45 4.67 3.45
N ASP A 134 -2.49 5.98 3.28
CA ASP A 134 -3.21 6.60 2.17
C ASP A 134 -2.29 6.68 0.95
N PRO A 135 -2.62 6.01 -0.16
CA PRO A 135 -1.76 5.98 -1.35
C PRO A 135 -1.67 7.34 -2.06
N PHE A 136 -2.62 8.24 -1.85
CA PHE A 136 -2.68 9.53 -2.55
C PHE A 136 -1.99 10.65 -1.78
N THR A 137 -2.19 10.70 -0.46
CA THR A 137 -1.57 11.73 0.39
C THR A 137 -0.22 11.29 0.96
N GLY A 138 0.01 9.98 1.07
CA GLY A 138 1.18 9.41 1.74
C GLY A 138 1.09 9.46 3.26
N GLU A 139 -0.05 9.86 3.80
CA GLU A 139 -0.25 9.90 5.23
C GLU A 139 -0.34 8.50 5.83
N HIS A 140 0.18 8.39 7.05
CA HIS A 140 0.15 7.17 7.84
C HIS A 140 -0.72 7.38 9.05
N PHE A 141 -1.76 6.55 9.20
CA PHE A 141 -2.67 6.58 10.32
C PHE A 141 -2.36 5.46 11.31
N LYS A 142 -2.61 5.73 12.58
CA LYS A 142 -2.45 4.70 13.63
C LYS A 142 -3.45 3.56 13.42
N PRO A 143 -3.11 2.35 13.91
CA PRO A 143 -4.04 1.23 13.92
C PRO A 143 -5.36 1.59 14.60
N ARG A 144 -6.45 1.10 14.05
CA ARG A 144 -7.78 1.25 14.67
C ARG A 144 -7.89 0.33 15.87
N LYS A 145 -8.41 0.86 16.99
CA LYS A 145 -8.79 0.07 18.16
C LYS A 145 -10.29 0.17 18.36
N TYR A 146 -10.95 -0.97 18.40
CA TYR A 146 -12.37 -1.03 18.74
C TYR A 146 -12.59 -0.49 20.17
N GLY A 147 -13.54 0.40 20.35
CA GLY A 147 -13.85 1.00 21.65
C GLY A 147 -13.49 2.48 21.81
N ASN A 148 -12.63 3.04 20.97
CA ASN A 148 -12.32 4.48 21.06
C ASN A 148 -13.41 5.38 20.45
N ARG A 149 -14.33 4.84 19.63
CA ARG A 149 -15.45 5.64 19.08
C ARG A 149 -16.51 6.00 20.12
N ILE A 150 -16.65 5.21 21.20
CA ILE A 150 -17.69 5.46 22.22
C ILE A 150 -17.30 6.61 23.15
N SER A 151 -16.01 6.91 23.30
CA SER A 151 -15.52 8.00 24.14
C SER A 151 -15.60 9.37 23.48
N ASP A 152 -15.42 9.45 22.16
CA ASP A 152 -15.38 10.74 21.48
C ASP A 152 -16.81 11.31 21.29
N GLU A 153 -17.81 10.46 20.99
CA GLU A 153 -19.20 10.91 20.89
C GLU A 153 -19.86 11.27 22.24
N ARG A 154 -19.32 10.78 23.37
CA ARG A 154 -19.81 11.16 24.69
C ARG A 154 -19.28 12.49 25.18
N ASN A 155 -18.08 12.89 24.75
CA ASN A 155 -17.53 14.18 25.14
C ASN A 155 -18.18 15.36 24.42
N ASP A 156 -18.68 15.17 23.20
CA ASP A 156 -19.37 16.24 22.46
C ASP A 156 -20.80 16.51 22.98
N ARG A 157 -21.41 15.58 23.73
CA ARG A 157 -22.78 15.76 24.28
C ARG A 157 -22.82 16.40 25.68
N ASN A 158 -21.70 16.53 26.36
CA ASN A 158 -21.65 17.10 27.72
C ASN A 158 -21.14 18.55 27.78
N GLY A 159 -21.01 19.21 26.67
CA GLY A 159 -20.49 20.58 26.58
C GLY A 159 -21.52 21.63 26.23
N THR A 160 -22.67 21.70 26.90
CA THR A 160 -23.44 22.96 26.98
C THR A 160 -24.54 22.81 28.06
N VAL A 161 -24.19 23.09 29.29
CA VAL A 161 -25.17 23.53 30.30
C VAL A 161 -24.81 24.96 30.58
N ASP A 162 -25.44 25.88 29.89
CA ASP A 162 -25.47 27.30 30.27
C ASP A 162 -26.25 27.41 31.58
N VAL A 163 -25.53 27.69 32.64
CA VAL A 163 -26.14 28.15 33.89
C VAL A 163 -26.22 29.68 33.81
N THR A 164 -27.34 30.17 33.33
CA THR A 164 -27.74 31.56 33.57
C THR A 164 -28.12 31.72 35.04
N ASN A 165 -27.20 32.30 35.81
CA ASN A 165 -27.52 32.88 37.10
C ASN A 165 -28.43 34.09 36.85
N THR A 166 -29.63 34.05 37.38
CA THR A 166 -30.47 35.21 37.62
C THR A 166 -30.34 35.52 39.12
N GLU A 167 -29.68 36.64 39.41
CA GLU A 167 -29.73 37.31 40.74
C GLU A 167 -31.08 38.01 40.85
N GLU A 168 -31.75 37.77 41.94
CA GLU A 168 -32.52 38.76 42.75
C GLU A 168 -32.51 38.34 44.23
#